data_cf0e82e3ab8f93fa4563035ca5cfca9d
#
_entry.id   cf0e82e3ab8f93fa4563035ca5cfca9d
#
_cell.length_a   1.000
_cell.length_b   1.000
_cell.length_c   1.000
_cell.angle_alpha   90.00
_cell.angle_beta   90.00
_cell.angle_gamma   90.00
#
_symmetry.space_group_name_H-M   'P 1'
#
loop_
_entity.id
_entity.type
_entity.pdbx_description
1 polymer ?
#
loop_
_entity_poly.entity_id
_entity_poly.type
_entity_poly.pdbx_seq_one_letter_code
_entity_poly.pdbx_strand_id
1 'polypeptide(L)'
;MLIIIFSMLPSSIISPQEDLSLSIIPLQSNWQIQGVLLTSLLCGPQVGTISAISYLIIGLFYLPVFHGGGSVGYILTHEFGYLLGFIPAAWLCGLLAKKDTKANLVNYSFYTGMSLCVVHIIGIIYLIIGKVFGNWLENLSDLILINTFIPFPTQLLLCIAISLLSIFLRRVLIIK
;
A
#
# COMPACT_ATOMS: atom_id res chain seq x y z
N MET A 1 3.29 -0.69 -14.18
CA MET A 1 4.64 -0.10 -14.03
C MET A 1 4.81 0.73 -12.77
N LEU A 2 3.96 1.72 -12.47
CA LEU A 2 4.08 2.61 -11.31
C LEU A 2 4.17 1.84 -9.98
N ILE A 3 3.32 0.84 -9.76
CA ILE A 3 3.31 0.01 -8.55
C ILE A 3 4.64 -0.71 -8.34
N ILE A 4 5.22 -1.27 -9.40
CA ILE A 4 6.52 -1.98 -9.35
C ILE A 4 7.65 -1.01 -8.98
N ILE A 5 7.65 0.20 -9.56
CA ILE A 5 8.64 1.23 -9.21
C ILE A 5 8.53 1.59 -7.73
N PHE A 6 7.31 1.79 -7.23
CA PHE A 6 7.08 2.11 -5.83
C PHE A 6 7.44 0.95 -4.89
N SER A 7 7.26 -0.31 -5.31
CA SER A 7 7.65 -1.48 -4.49
C SER A 7 9.17 -1.59 -4.30
N MET A 8 9.95 -1.04 -5.21
CA MET A 8 11.42 -1.02 -5.15
C MET A 8 12.00 0.13 -4.32
N LEU A 9 11.17 1.10 -3.90
CA LEU A 9 11.63 2.23 -3.10
C LEU A 9 11.74 1.82 -1.62
N PRO A 10 12.93 1.89 -1.02
CA PRO A 10 13.07 1.71 0.41
C PRO A 10 12.47 2.90 1.13
N SER A 11 11.66 2.65 2.16
CA SER A 11 11.18 3.68 3.05
C SER A 11 12.20 3.88 4.18
N SER A 12 12.80 5.07 4.24
CA SER A 12 13.74 5.45 5.30
C SER A 12 13.55 6.91 5.66
N ILE A 13 13.71 7.23 6.93
CA ILE A 13 13.74 8.62 7.44
C ILE A 13 15.17 8.94 7.83
N ILE A 14 15.60 10.14 7.48
CA ILE A 14 16.86 10.72 7.96
C ILE A 14 16.57 11.36 9.32
N SER A 15 17.14 10.81 10.39
CA SER A 15 17.07 11.40 11.73
C SER A 15 18.42 12.06 12.05
N PRO A 16 18.42 13.34 12.43
CA PRO A 16 19.62 13.98 12.98
C PRO A 16 19.90 13.39 14.38
N GLN A 17 21.08 12.86 14.58
CA GLN A 17 21.57 12.40 15.87
C GLN A 17 22.36 13.55 16.54
N GLU A 18 22.45 13.55 17.87
CA GLU A 18 23.09 14.63 18.64
C GLU A 18 24.56 14.90 18.25
N ASP A 19 25.22 13.95 17.59
CA ASP A 19 26.61 14.05 17.11
C ASP A 19 26.77 14.57 15.66
N LEU A 20 25.80 15.32 15.11
CA LEU A 20 25.83 15.78 13.69
C LEU A 20 25.92 14.63 12.64
N SER A 21 25.81 13.38 13.02
CA SER A 21 25.72 12.26 12.10
C SER A 21 24.28 12.02 11.68
N LEU A 22 24.06 11.87 10.36
CA LEU A 22 22.74 11.52 9.79
C LEU A 22 22.57 10.02 9.88
N SER A 23 21.67 9.55 10.77
CA SER A 23 21.30 8.13 10.80
C SER A 23 20.10 7.88 9.88
N ILE A 24 20.23 6.87 9.02
CA ILE A 24 19.13 6.40 8.17
C ILE A 24 18.37 5.33 8.95
N ILE A 25 17.18 5.65 9.40
CA ILE A 25 16.29 4.70 10.08
C ILE A 25 15.38 4.08 9.01
N PRO A 26 15.52 2.78 8.70
CA PRO A 26 14.59 2.10 7.81
C PRO A 26 13.20 2.08 8.46
N LEU A 27 12.20 2.59 7.74
CA LEU A 27 10.80 2.47 8.15
C LEU A 27 10.30 1.08 7.80
N GLN A 28 9.58 0.44 8.73
CA GLN A 28 8.87 -0.82 8.48
C GLN A 28 7.60 -0.61 7.61
N SER A 29 7.72 0.17 6.57
CA SER A 29 6.60 0.51 5.69
C SER A 29 7.08 0.52 4.26
N ASN A 30 6.36 -0.17 3.39
CA ASN A 30 6.64 -0.25 1.97
C ASN A 30 5.79 0.75 1.21
N TRP A 31 6.38 1.32 0.15
CA TRP A 31 5.68 2.22 -0.77
C TRP A 31 4.70 1.49 -1.72
N GLN A 32 4.53 0.17 -1.58
CA GLN A 32 3.71 -0.65 -2.48
C GLN A 32 2.27 -0.17 -2.57
N ILE A 33 1.61 0.00 -1.41
CA ILE A 33 0.23 0.46 -1.35
C ILE A 33 0.08 1.87 -1.91
N GLN A 34 1.06 2.74 -1.68
CA GLN A 34 1.05 4.11 -2.19
C GLN A 34 1.08 4.14 -3.72
N GLY A 35 1.83 3.23 -4.35
CA GLY A 35 1.82 3.06 -5.80
C GLY A 35 0.45 2.63 -6.35
N VAL A 36 -0.24 1.75 -5.64
CA VAL A 36 -1.61 1.31 -5.97
C VAL A 36 -2.60 2.46 -5.86
N LEU A 37 -2.57 3.19 -4.74
CA LEU A 37 -3.46 4.31 -4.48
C LEU A 37 -3.22 5.47 -5.45
N LEU A 38 -1.95 5.80 -5.75
CA LEU A 38 -1.63 6.82 -6.74
C LEU A 38 -2.15 6.46 -8.12
N THR A 39 -1.96 5.21 -8.56
CA THR A 39 -2.49 4.75 -9.85
C THR A 39 -4.01 4.87 -9.90
N SER A 40 -4.70 4.54 -8.81
CA SER A 40 -6.15 4.62 -8.70
C SER A 40 -6.66 6.05 -8.70
N LEU A 41 -5.97 6.97 -8.00
CA LEU A 41 -6.29 8.39 -7.99
C LEU A 41 -6.12 9.03 -9.38
N LEU A 42 -5.10 8.65 -10.14
CA LEU A 42 -4.80 9.24 -11.45
C LEU A 42 -5.65 8.65 -12.56
N CYS A 43 -5.77 7.33 -12.59
CA CYS A 43 -6.33 6.59 -13.73
C CYS A 43 -7.73 6.03 -13.47
N GLY A 44 -8.25 6.21 -12.25
CA GLY A 44 -9.59 5.76 -11.86
C GLY A 44 -9.67 4.29 -11.44
N PRO A 45 -10.90 3.81 -11.07
CA PRO A 45 -11.08 2.53 -10.39
C PRO A 45 -10.72 1.32 -11.25
N GLN A 46 -11.08 1.31 -12.53
CA GLN A 46 -10.83 0.17 -13.42
C GLN A 46 -9.33 -0.06 -13.63
N VAL A 47 -8.61 1.00 -14.00
CA VAL A 47 -7.17 0.92 -14.27
C VAL A 47 -6.41 0.62 -13.00
N GLY A 48 -6.76 1.25 -11.86
CA GLY A 48 -6.18 0.96 -10.55
C GLY A 48 -6.32 -0.51 -10.16
N THR A 49 -7.53 -1.06 -10.28
CA THR A 49 -7.82 -2.46 -9.95
C THR A 49 -7.09 -3.44 -10.87
N ILE A 50 -7.12 -3.21 -12.19
CA ILE A 50 -6.39 -4.05 -13.15
C ILE A 50 -4.89 -4.00 -12.87
N SER A 51 -4.34 -2.83 -12.56
CA SER A 51 -2.93 -2.69 -12.20
C SER A 51 -2.57 -3.44 -10.92
N ALA A 52 -3.44 -3.43 -9.91
CA ALA A 52 -3.23 -4.19 -8.67
C ALA A 52 -3.27 -5.70 -8.92
N ILE A 53 -4.22 -6.18 -9.72
CA ILE A 53 -4.31 -7.61 -10.12
C ILE A 53 -3.06 -8.00 -10.93
N SER A 54 -2.66 -7.19 -11.90
CA SER A 54 -1.47 -7.47 -12.71
C SER A 54 -0.20 -7.50 -11.86
N TYR A 55 -0.09 -6.61 -10.87
CA TYR A 55 1.03 -6.60 -9.92
C TYR A 55 1.11 -7.91 -9.12
N LEU A 56 -0.04 -8.40 -8.62
CA LEU A 56 -0.11 -9.68 -7.90
C LEU A 56 0.30 -10.87 -8.79
N ILE A 57 -0.22 -10.93 -10.03
CA ILE A 57 0.11 -12.00 -10.97
C ILE A 57 1.61 -11.99 -11.30
N ILE A 58 2.17 -10.81 -11.58
CA ILE A 58 3.59 -10.68 -11.89
C ILE A 58 4.45 -11.10 -10.70
N GLY A 59 4.08 -10.69 -9.48
CA GLY A 59 4.82 -11.02 -8.27
C GLY A 59 4.76 -12.49 -7.88
N LEU A 60 3.65 -13.18 -8.18
CA LEU A 60 3.50 -14.60 -7.88
C LEU A 60 4.20 -15.51 -8.90
N PHE A 61 4.17 -15.15 -10.19
CA PHE A 61 4.55 -16.09 -11.25
C PHE A 61 5.79 -15.68 -12.05
N TYR A 62 6.14 -14.39 -12.10
CA TYR A 62 7.16 -13.91 -13.03
C TYR A 62 8.36 -13.24 -12.37
N LEU A 63 8.16 -12.33 -11.43
CA LEU A 63 9.22 -11.50 -10.88
C LEU A 63 9.10 -11.37 -9.36
N PRO A 64 10.21 -11.38 -8.60
CA PRO A 64 10.20 -11.16 -7.16
C PRO A 64 10.02 -9.66 -6.83
N VAL A 65 8.82 -9.12 -7.09
CA VAL A 65 8.50 -7.69 -6.89
C VAL A 65 7.84 -7.38 -5.56
N PHE A 66 7.54 -8.39 -4.75
CA PHE A 66 7.01 -8.19 -3.39
C PHE A 66 8.14 -7.88 -2.40
N HIS A 67 7.78 -7.25 -1.30
CA HIS A 67 8.73 -7.08 -0.21
C HIS A 67 9.13 -8.45 0.35
N GLY A 68 10.44 -8.73 0.37
CA GLY A 68 10.93 -10.05 0.80
C GLY A 68 10.96 -11.12 -0.30
N GLY A 69 10.60 -10.80 -1.55
CA GLY A 69 10.68 -11.73 -2.69
C GLY A 69 9.41 -11.82 -3.52
N GLY A 70 9.23 -12.90 -4.23
CA GLY A 70 8.05 -13.20 -5.03
C GLY A 70 8.12 -14.63 -5.52
N SER A 71 7.09 -15.38 -5.29
CA SER A 71 6.84 -16.73 -5.84
C SER A 71 5.46 -17.19 -5.40
N VAL A 72 4.99 -18.30 -5.93
CA VAL A 72 3.73 -18.91 -5.48
C VAL A 72 3.74 -19.24 -3.98
N GLY A 73 4.91 -19.53 -3.40
CA GLY A 73 5.07 -19.74 -1.96
C GLY A 73 4.73 -18.51 -1.10
N TYR A 74 4.74 -17.30 -1.67
CA TYR A 74 4.36 -16.08 -0.96
C TYR A 74 2.89 -16.07 -0.48
N ILE A 75 2.03 -16.88 -1.12
CA ILE A 75 0.64 -17.10 -0.66
C ILE A 75 0.60 -17.61 0.78
N LEU A 76 1.60 -18.38 1.20
CA LEU A 76 1.68 -18.91 2.56
C LEU A 76 2.29 -17.95 3.57
N THR A 77 2.62 -16.74 3.19
CA THR A 77 3.14 -15.71 4.11
C THR A 77 1.99 -14.90 4.72
N HIS A 78 2.23 -14.38 5.92
CA HIS A 78 1.27 -13.52 6.62
C HIS A 78 1.05 -12.17 5.92
N GLU A 79 1.97 -11.73 5.09
CA GLU A 79 1.88 -10.46 4.33
C GLU A 79 0.95 -10.54 3.12
N PHE A 80 0.71 -11.74 2.59
CA PHE A 80 -0.09 -11.93 1.37
C PHE A 80 -1.52 -11.42 1.49
N GLY A 81 -2.12 -11.51 2.68
CA GLY A 81 -3.46 -10.98 2.94
C GLY A 81 -3.56 -9.48 2.68
N TYR A 82 -2.52 -8.72 3.02
CA TYR A 82 -2.47 -7.28 2.77
C TYR A 82 -2.35 -6.97 1.27
N LEU A 83 -1.61 -7.80 0.53
CA LEU A 83 -1.53 -7.69 -0.92
C LEU A 83 -2.86 -7.95 -1.61
N LEU A 84 -3.64 -8.94 -1.14
CA LEU A 84 -5.00 -9.17 -1.64
C LEU A 84 -5.90 -7.95 -1.40
N GLY A 85 -5.69 -7.24 -0.31
CA GLY A 85 -6.39 -6.01 0.03
C GLY A 85 -6.16 -4.87 -0.97
N PHE A 86 -5.09 -4.91 -1.78
CA PHE A 86 -4.81 -3.87 -2.78
C PHE A 86 -5.89 -3.80 -3.85
N ILE A 87 -6.50 -4.93 -4.22
CA ILE A 87 -7.53 -5.00 -5.27
C ILE A 87 -8.76 -4.16 -4.90
N PRO A 88 -9.48 -4.44 -3.79
CA PRO A 88 -10.64 -3.66 -3.39
C PRO A 88 -10.27 -2.24 -2.94
N ALA A 89 -9.08 -2.02 -2.36
CA ALA A 89 -8.61 -0.70 -2.00
C ALA A 89 -8.40 0.20 -3.22
N ALA A 90 -7.81 -0.34 -4.30
CA ALA A 90 -7.64 0.36 -5.56
C ALA A 90 -8.99 0.77 -6.18
N TRP A 91 -9.95 -0.15 -6.15
CA TRP A 91 -11.28 0.10 -6.67
C TRP A 91 -12.01 1.18 -5.87
N LEU A 92 -12.00 1.08 -4.54
CA LEU A 92 -12.63 2.04 -3.64
C LEU A 92 -12.02 3.44 -3.81
N CYS A 93 -10.68 3.54 -3.76
CA CYS A 93 -9.96 4.80 -3.92
C CYS A 93 -10.31 5.49 -5.24
N GLY A 94 -10.27 4.73 -6.34
CA GLY A 94 -10.59 5.26 -7.67
C GLY A 94 -12.06 5.64 -7.83
N LEU A 95 -12.99 4.90 -7.21
CA LEU A 95 -14.42 5.24 -7.20
C LEU A 95 -14.69 6.56 -6.48
N LEU A 96 -14.12 6.73 -5.30
CA LEU A 96 -14.27 7.93 -4.49
C LEU A 96 -13.66 9.14 -5.21
N ALA A 97 -12.46 8.98 -5.78
CA ALA A 97 -11.80 10.03 -6.53
C ALA A 97 -12.57 10.45 -7.82
N LYS A 98 -13.25 9.49 -8.47
CA LYS A 98 -14.07 9.77 -9.67
C LYS A 98 -15.32 10.58 -9.36
N LYS A 99 -15.85 10.50 -8.13
CA LYS A 99 -17.05 11.28 -7.73
C LYS A 99 -16.73 12.76 -7.51
N ASP A 100 -15.48 13.10 -7.22
CA ASP A 100 -15.05 14.47 -6.98
C ASP A 100 -14.63 15.16 -8.27
N THR A 101 -15.33 16.23 -8.62
CA THR A 101 -15.00 17.07 -9.79
C THR A 101 -13.82 18.00 -9.54
N LYS A 102 -13.47 18.26 -8.27
CA LYS A 102 -12.35 19.13 -7.88
C LYS A 102 -11.37 18.34 -7.02
N ALA A 103 -10.15 18.15 -7.53
CA ALA A 103 -9.07 17.54 -6.77
C ALA A 103 -8.74 18.40 -5.52
N ASN A 104 -9.20 17.96 -4.35
CA ASN A 104 -8.94 18.60 -3.07
C ASN A 104 -8.07 17.68 -2.22
N LEU A 105 -7.02 18.26 -1.58
CA LEU A 105 -6.08 17.50 -0.76
C LEU A 105 -6.79 16.74 0.36
N VAL A 106 -7.72 17.39 1.06
CA VAL A 106 -8.45 16.79 2.18
C VAL A 106 -9.25 15.57 1.73
N ASN A 107 -10.00 15.71 0.62
CA ASN A 107 -10.80 14.62 0.09
C ASN A 107 -9.93 13.46 -0.37
N TYR A 108 -8.85 13.72 -1.10
CA TYR A 108 -7.94 12.69 -1.60
C TYR A 108 -7.22 11.97 -0.45
N SER A 109 -6.79 12.69 0.58
CA SER A 109 -6.19 12.10 1.78
C SER A 109 -7.21 11.22 2.52
N PHE A 110 -8.46 11.64 2.57
CA PHE A 110 -9.53 10.84 3.17
C PHE A 110 -9.81 9.57 2.36
N TYR A 111 -9.86 9.65 1.02
CA TYR A 111 -10.11 8.48 0.17
C TYR A 111 -8.97 7.47 0.22
N THR A 112 -7.73 7.94 0.22
CA THR A 112 -6.55 7.08 0.39
C THR A 112 -6.50 6.45 1.78
N GLY A 113 -6.83 7.21 2.83
CA GLY A 113 -6.92 6.70 4.20
C GLY A 113 -8.00 5.63 4.38
N MET A 114 -9.20 5.84 3.83
CA MET A 114 -10.25 4.81 3.83
C MET A 114 -9.83 3.56 3.07
N SER A 115 -9.17 3.72 1.93
CA SER A 115 -8.67 2.58 1.15
C SER A 115 -7.56 1.83 1.87
N LEU A 116 -6.71 2.55 2.62
CA LEU A 116 -5.71 1.94 3.50
C LEU A 116 -6.37 1.07 4.59
N CYS A 117 -7.44 1.56 5.21
CA CYS A 117 -8.21 0.76 6.19
C CYS A 117 -8.74 -0.55 5.59
N VAL A 118 -9.21 -0.53 4.34
CA VAL A 118 -9.66 -1.75 3.64
C VAL A 118 -8.53 -2.76 3.51
N VAL A 119 -7.32 -2.32 3.16
CA VAL A 119 -6.15 -3.21 3.08
C VAL A 119 -5.88 -3.89 4.43
N HIS A 120 -5.87 -3.11 5.51
CA HIS A 120 -5.62 -3.67 6.84
C HIS A 120 -6.72 -4.61 7.32
N ILE A 121 -7.98 -4.30 7.05
CA ILE A 121 -9.12 -5.19 7.38
C ILE A 121 -8.95 -6.54 6.67
N ILE A 122 -8.66 -6.54 5.38
CA ILE A 122 -8.47 -7.78 4.60
C ILE A 122 -7.22 -8.55 5.08
N GLY A 123 -6.13 -7.83 5.38
CA GLY A 123 -4.92 -8.42 5.95
C GLY A 123 -5.20 -9.12 7.29
N ILE A 124 -5.92 -8.48 8.19
CA ILE A 124 -6.30 -9.05 9.50
C ILE A 124 -7.21 -10.29 9.31
N ILE A 125 -8.21 -10.21 8.41
CA ILE A 125 -9.07 -11.36 8.10
C ILE A 125 -8.23 -12.54 7.61
N TYR A 126 -7.26 -12.29 6.74
CA TYR A 126 -6.36 -13.33 6.25
C TYR A 126 -5.51 -13.95 7.37
N LEU A 127 -4.96 -13.13 8.29
CA LEU A 127 -4.21 -13.62 9.45
C LEU A 127 -5.08 -14.50 10.36
N ILE A 128 -6.33 -14.11 10.62
CA ILE A 128 -7.26 -14.90 11.42
C ILE A 128 -7.55 -16.26 10.75
N ILE A 129 -7.83 -16.25 9.46
CA ILE A 129 -8.07 -17.47 8.67
C ILE A 129 -6.84 -18.38 8.73
N GLY A 130 -5.64 -17.85 8.47
CA GLY A 130 -4.41 -18.64 8.50
C GLY A 130 -4.11 -19.21 9.89
N LYS A 131 -4.43 -18.51 10.97
CA LYS A 131 -4.30 -19.01 12.34
C LYS A 131 -5.27 -20.16 12.63
N VAL A 132 -6.52 -20.05 12.17
CA VAL A 132 -7.54 -21.12 12.32
C VAL A 132 -7.10 -22.40 11.58
N PHE A 133 -6.47 -22.28 10.42
CA PHE A 133 -5.93 -23.41 9.67
C PHE A 133 -4.58 -23.92 10.20
N GLY A 134 -4.03 -23.30 11.26
CA GLY A 134 -2.78 -23.73 11.87
C GLY A 134 -1.52 -23.37 11.05
N ASN A 135 -1.62 -22.46 10.11
CA ASN A 135 -0.50 -22.04 9.27
C ASN A 135 0.52 -21.16 10.02
N TRP A 136 0.12 -20.50 11.13
CA TRP A 136 0.97 -19.60 11.89
C TRP A 136 1.32 -20.19 13.25
N LEU A 137 2.62 -20.36 13.55
CA LEU A 137 3.13 -20.74 14.87
C LEU A 137 3.10 -19.57 15.86
N GLU A 138 3.22 -18.34 15.34
CA GLU A 138 3.29 -17.11 16.10
C GLU A 138 1.93 -16.72 16.72
N ASN A 139 1.96 -15.86 17.73
CA ASN A 139 0.75 -15.32 18.34
C ASN A 139 0.04 -14.36 17.36
N LEU A 140 -1.27 -14.49 17.25
CA LEU A 140 -2.07 -13.64 16.36
C LEU A 140 -1.95 -12.15 16.73
N SER A 141 -1.86 -11.84 18.02
CA SER A 141 -1.67 -10.46 18.53
C SER A 141 -0.38 -9.83 18.01
N ASP A 142 0.71 -10.59 18.02
CA ASP A 142 2.03 -10.11 17.61
C ASP A 142 2.06 -9.89 16.09
N LEU A 143 1.46 -10.81 15.32
CA LEU A 143 1.32 -10.68 13.87
C LEU A 143 0.50 -9.44 13.46
N ILE A 144 -0.63 -9.19 14.14
CA ILE A 144 -1.45 -8.01 13.90
C ILE A 144 -0.70 -6.73 14.27
N LEU A 145 0.01 -6.73 15.39
CA LEU A 145 0.75 -5.57 15.86
C LEU A 145 1.86 -5.19 14.87
N ILE A 146 2.65 -6.16 14.43
CA ILE A 146 3.79 -5.94 13.52
C ILE A 146 3.30 -5.53 12.13
N ASN A 147 2.28 -6.19 11.58
CA ASN A 147 1.86 -5.99 10.20
C ASN A 147 0.79 -4.90 10.02
N THR A 148 0.08 -4.53 11.10
CA THR A 148 -0.99 -3.52 11.03
C THR A 148 -0.62 -2.27 11.83
N PHE A 149 -0.46 -2.38 13.15
CA PHE A 149 -0.38 -1.21 14.01
C PHE A 149 0.93 -0.43 13.87
N ILE A 150 2.06 -1.11 13.72
CA ILE A 150 3.38 -0.44 13.58
C ILE A 150 3.48 0.33 12.24
N PRO A 151 3.15 -0.24 11.07
CA PRO A 151 3.28 0.47 9.81
C PRO A 151 2.14 1.47 9.54
N PHE A 152 0.98 1.34 10.18
CA PHE A 152 -0.22 2.13 9.92
C PHE A 152 -0.03 3.65 10.00
N PRO A 153 0.59 4.22 11.07
CA PRO A 153 0.77 5.68 11.16
C PRO A 153 1.65 6.22 10.03
N THR A 154 2.73 5.50 9.70
CA THR A 154 3.64 5.87 8.62
C THR A 154 2.93 5.82 7.27
N GLN A 155 2.13 4.79 7.03
CA GLN A 155 1.36 4.66 5.80
C GLN A 155 0.29 5.74 5.66
N LEU A 156 -0.32 6.20 6.76
CA LEU A 156 -1.23 7.35 6.75
C LEU A 156 -0.53 8.65 6.34
N LEU A 157 0.66 8.91 6.86
CA LEU A 157 1.45 10.06 6.42
C LEU A 157 1.80 9.97 4.94
N LEU A 158 2.16 8.80 4.45
CA LEU A 158 2.42 8.56 3.04
C LEU A 158 1.16 8.74 2.17
N CYS A 159 -0.04 8.45 2.68
CA CYS A 159 -1.29 8.72 1.99
C CYS A 159 -1.49 10.22 1.73
N ILE A 160 -1.13 11.09 2.66
CA ILE A 160 -1.17 12.54 2.47
C ILE A 160 -0.16 12.97 1.38
N ALA A 161 1.05 12.45 1.43
CA ALA A 161 2.09 12.75 0.43
C ALA A 161 1.66 12.32 -0.98
N ILE A 162 1.09 11.13 -1.13
CA ILE A 162 0.57 10.62 -2.40
C ILE A 162 -0.63 11.44 -2.91
N SER A 163 -1.49 11.90 -2.02
CA SER A 163 -2.61 12.77 -2.39
C SER A 163 -2.13 14.10 -2.94
N LEU A 164 -1.11 14.70 -2.35
CA LEU A 164 -0.47 15.92 -2.83
C LEU A 164 0.19 15.69 -4.19
N LEU A 165 0.95 14.59 -4.32
CA LEU A 165 1.59 14.20 -5.58
C LEU A 165 0.55 13.96 -6.69
N SER A 166 -0.57 13.33 -6.37
CA SER A 166 -1.66 13.08 -7.31
C SER A 166 -2.27 14.38 -7.85
N ILE A 167 -2.49 15.38 -6.98
CA ILE A 167 -3.01 16.68 -7.39
C ILE A 167 -2.01 17.39 -8.31
N PHE A 168 -0.73 17.35 -7.97
CA PHE A 168 0.32 17.93 -8.80
C PHE A 168 0.38 17.27 -10.19
N LEU A 169 0.41 15.93 -10.23
CA LEU A 169 0.47 15.18 -11.48
C LEU A 169 -0.79 15.39 -12.34
N ARG A 170 -1.98 15.47 -11.76
CA ARG A 170 -3.20 15.79 -12.49
C ARG A 170 -3.13 17.15 -13.18
N ARG A 171 -2.54 18.15 -12.53
CA ARG A 171 -2.35 19.47 -13.14
C ARG A 171 -1.34 19.43 -14.29
N VAL A 172 -0.24 18.73 -14.12
CA VAL A 172 0.81 18.60 -15.15
C VAL A 172 0.34 17.79 -16.36
N LEU A 173 -0.38 16.69 -16.12
CA LEU A 173 -0.87 15.78 -17.16
C LEU A 173 -2.20 16.22 -17.77
N ILE A 174 -2.78 17.36 -17.32
CA ILE A 174 -4.07 17.90 -17.79
C ILE A 174 -5.19 16.83 -17.70
N ILE A 175 -5.14 15.98 -16.70
CA ILE A 175 -6.18 14.97 -16.43
C ILE A 175 -7.36 15.68 -15.74
N LYS A 176 -8.51 15.72 -16.44
CA LYS A 176 -9.75 16.30 -15.92
C LYS A 176 -10.53 15.30 -15.07
#